data_6fd5306244d1fbc718cb7f6758bd2075
#
_entry.id   6fd5306244d1fbc718cb7f6758bd2075
#
_cell.length_a   1.000
_cell.length_b   1.000
_cell.length_c   1.000
_cell.angle_alpha   90.00
_cell.angle_beta   90.00
_cell.angle_gamma   90.00
#
_symmetry.space_group_name_H-M   'P 1'
#
loop_
_entity.id
_entity.type
_entity.pdbx_description
1 polymer ?
#
loop_
_entity_poly.entity_id
_entity_poly.type
_entity_poly.pdbx_seq_one_letter_code
_entity_poly.pdbx_strand_id
1 'polypeptide(L)'
;MCIRDSYNIDDFIDSDSSDVIVKGNIIEIEYVYIDGCSYSVLTVDVERAYKGEVQETITVYEDGGYTRLSDEKEQIEAHADLSQYTEEEMENLLINHTFMGAEHSNVGDTVILFLKTNEGSILGDSYRINCSVFGRYTLNKDSYIRPEFIVENDNPEKITTYSNMDTFEFSVSKSMLEDKLSQQ
;
A
#
# COMPACT_ATOMS: atom_id res chain seq x y z
N MET A 1 -12.98 2.35 10.11
CA MET A 1 -13.38 2.34 8.71
C MET A 1 -12.78 3.58 8.06
N CYS A 2 -11.59 3.40 7.48
CA CYS A 2 -10.68 4.51 7.09
C CYS A 2 -11.08 5.29 5.83
N ILE A 3 -12.03 4.81 5.06
CA ILE A 3 -12.26 5.31 3.68
C ILE A 3 -12.97 6.68 3.62
N ARG A 4 -13.65 7.10 4.68
CA ARG A 4 -14.44 8.35 4.64
C ARG A 4 -13.68 9.60 5.08
N ASP A 5 -12.60 9.44 5.83
CA ASP A 5 -11.98 10.54 6.56
C ASP A 5 -10.57 10.89 6.06
N SER A 6 -10.04 10.17 5.06
CA SER A 6 -8.63 10.29 4.62
C SER A 6 -8.49 10.78 3.18
N TYR A 7 -9.31 11.71 2.76
CA TYR A 7 -9.29 12.19 1.38
C TYR A 7 -8.20 13.26 1.13
N ASN A 8 -7.76 13.95 2.15
CA ASN A 8 -6.71 14.94 2.01
C ASN A 8 -5.50 14.62 2.90
N ILE A 9 -4.39 15.25 2.59
CA ILE A 9 -3.13 15.00 3.30
C ILE A 9 -3.17 15.48 4.74
N ASP A 10 -3.99 16.48 5.06
CA ASP A 10 -4.11 17.03 6.40
C ASP A 10 -4.67 15.99 7.36
N ASP A 11 -5.60 15.15 6.90
CA ASP A 11 -6.16 14.07 7.70
C ASP A 11 -5.11 13.03 8.13
N PHE A 12 -4.06 12.84 7.33
CA PHE A 12 -2.94 11.96 7.67
C PHE A 12 -1.90 12.64 8.57
N ILE A 13 -1.72 13.95 8.41
CA ILE A 13 -0.73 14.75 9.12
C ILE A 13 -1.24 15.15 10.51
N ASP A 14 -2.45 15.69 10.60
CA ASP A 14 -3.01 16.32 11.81
C ASP A 14 -3.51 15.31 12.84
N SER A 15 -3.59 14.05 12.50
CA SER A 15 -4.26 13.07 13.34
C SER A 15 -3.30 12.17 14.08
N ASP A 16 -3.78 11.61 15.19
CA ASP A 16 -3.27 10.38 15.79
C ASP A 16 -3.45 9.17 14.84
N SER A 17 -3.78 9.44 13.54
CA SER A 17 -4.03 8.41 12.54
C SER A 17 -2.75 7.66 12.15
N SER A 18 -1.61 8.35 12.08
CA SER A 18 -0.33 7.74 11.77
C SER A 18 0.60 7.78 12.98
N ASP A 19 1.21 6.65 13.30
CA ASP A 19 2.19 6.53 14.39
C ASP A 19 3.56 7.05 13.92
N VAL A 20 3.86 6.82 12.64
CA VAL A 20 5.13 7.14 11.99
C VAL A 20 4.87 7.78 10.63
N ILE A 21 5.67 8.79 10.28
CA ILE A 21 5.69 9.38 8.93
C ILE A 21 7.14 9.45 8.48
N VAL A 22 7.46 8.78 7.38
CA VAL A 22 8.82 8.73 6.84
C VAL A 22 8.87 9.10 5.37
N LYS A 23 10.01 9.64 4.96
CA LYS A 23 10.48 9.66 3.58
C LYS A 23 11.59 8.63 3.44
N GLY A 24 11.57 7.84 2.39
CA GLY A 24 12.60 6.84 2.14
C GLY A 24 12.56 6.28 0.72
N ASN A 25 13.47 5.36 0.46
CA ASN A 25 13.56 4.65 -0.82
C ASN A 25 13.23 3.18 -0.60
N ILE A 26 12.40 2.60 -1.45
CA ILE A 26 12.12 1.17 -1.44
C ILE A 26 13.31 0.45 -2.07
N ILE A 27 14.01 -0.35 -1.28
CA ILE A 27 15.22 -1.05 -1.73
C ILE A 27 14.99 -2.53 -2.04
N GLU A 28 13.93 -3.12 -1.49
CA GLU A 28 13.55 -4.52 -1.72
C GLU A 28 12.05 -4.69 -1.56
N ILE A 29 11.47 -5.64 -2.29
CA ILE A 29 10.07 -6.05 -2.16
C ILE A 29 10.03 -7.57 -2.17
N GLU A 30 9.43 -8.15 -1.15
CA GLU A 30 9.06 -9.55 -1.09
C GLU A 30 7.53 -9.67 -1.08
N TYR A 31 7.01 -10.79 -1.58
CA TYR A 31 5.58 -11.07 -1.55
C TYR A 31 5.30 -12.23 -0.62
N VAL A 32 4.34 -12.04 0.26
CA VAL A 32 3.97 -13.07 1.25
C VAL A 32 2.46 -13.25 1.30
N TYR A 33 2.05 -14.47 1.61
CA TYR A 33 0.66 -14.81 1.87
C TYR A 33 0.54 -15.24 3.34
N ILE A 34 -0.14 -14.45 4.14
CA ILE A 34 -0.24 -14.65 5.58
C ILE A 34 -1.70 -14.56 5.98
N ASP A 35 -2.20 -15.61 6.63
CA ASP A 35 -3.54 -15.67 7.22
C ASP A 35 -4.67 -15.26 6.24
N GLY A 36 -4.56 -15.74 5.00
CA GLY A 36 -5.54 -15.48 3.95
C GLY A 36 -5.40 -14.12 3.26
N CYS A 37 -4.35 -13.36 3.53
CA CYS A 37 -4.09 -12.06 2.94
C CYS A 37 -2.74 -12.01 2.22
N SER A 38 -2.73 -11.37 1.07
CA SER A 38 -1.52 -11.11 0.28
C SER A 38 -0.93 -9.77 0.67
N TYR A 39 0.38 -9.73 0.86
CA TYR A 39 1.12 -8.51 1.17
C TYR A 39 2.36 -8.36 0.32
N SER A 40 2.66 -7.12 -0.05
CA SER A 40 3.99 -6.70 -0.47
C SER A 40 4.76 -6.26 0.77
N VAL A 41 5.87 -6.92 1.07
CA VAL A 41 6.76 -6.59 2.19
C VAL A 41 7.87 -5.71 1.66
N LEU A 42 7.79 -4.42 1.97
CA LEU A 42 8.73 -3.42 1.50
C LEU A 42 9.85 -3.27 2.52
N THR A 43 11.11 -3.33 2.06
CA THR A 43 12.26 -2.86 2.81
C THR A 43 12.53 -1.42 2.39
N VAL A 44 12.43 -0.50 3.33
CA VAL A 44 12.55 0.94 3.08
C VAL A 44 13.77 1.50 3.78
N ASP A 45 14.70 2.07 2.99
CA ASP A 45 15.82 2.87 3.48
C ASP A 45 15.33 4.27 3.80
N VAL A 46 15.36 4.65 5.09
CA VAL A 46 14.75 5.88 5.59
C VAL A 46 15.69 7.06 5.41
N GLU A 47 15.31 7.99 4.55
CA GLU A 47 16.04 9.25 4.40
C GLU A 47 15.72 10.25 5.53
N ARG A 48 14.46 10.26 5.97
CA ARG A 48 13.98 11.19 7.00
C ARG A 48 12.72 10.68 7.68
N ALA A 49 12.71 10.76 9.02
CA ALA A 49 11.48 10.65 9.81
C ALA A 49 10.92 12.05 10.10
N TYR A 50 9.66 12.26 9.76
CA TYR A 50 8.92 13.48 10.08
C TYR A 50 8.13 13.32 11.39
N LYS A 51 7.71 12.09 11.69
CA LYS A 51 6.99 11.74 12.93
C LYS A 51 7.41 10.36 13.39
N GLY A 52 7.56 10.19 14.69
CA GLY A 52 7.98 8.94 15.32
C GLY A 52 9.50 8.69 15.21
N GLU A 53 9.97 7.73 16.00
CA GLU A 53 11.36 7.26 15.96
C GLU A 53 11.41 5.94 15.21
N VAL A 54 12.31 5.83 14.24
CA VAL A 54 12.48 4.63 13.41
C VAL A 54 13.96 4.31 13.20
N GLN A 55 14.23 3.09 12.80
CA GLN A 55 15.57 2.67 12.38
C GLN A 55 15.87 3.23 10.97
N GLU A 56 17.17 3.17 10.58
CA GLU A 56 17.61 3.57 9.24
C GLU A 56 16.93 2.74 8.13
N THR A 57 16.62 1.48 8.43
CA THR A 57 15.88 0.59 7.53
C THR A 57 14.68 0.03 8.27
N ILE A 58 13.51 0.06 7.64
CA ILE A 58 12.27 -0.43 8.22
C ILE A 58 11.57 -1.41 7.27
N THR A 59 10.78 -2.31 7.86
CA THR A 59 9.89 -3.23 7.14
C THR A 59 8.47 -2.69 7.15
N VAL A 60 7.88 -2.56 5.97
CA VAL A 60 6.53 -2.03 5.78
C VAL A 60 5.68 -3.01 4.98
N TYR A 61 4.51 -3.35 5.50
CA TYR A 61 3.51 -4.16 4.81
C TYR A 61 2.56 -3.26 4.03
N GLU A 62 2.47 -3.53 2.74
CA GLU A 62 1.48 -2.95 1.83
C GLU A 62 0.44 -4.01 1.48
N ASP A 63 -0.84 -3.67 1.52
CA ASP A 63 -1.92 -4.58 1.17
C ASP A 63 -1.88 -4.93 -0.32
N GLY A 64 -1.96 -6.21 -0.63
CA GLY A 64 -1.84 -6.74 -1.98
C GLY A 64 -0.42 -7.18 -2.31
N GLY A 65 -0.27 -7.74 -3.50
CA GLY A 65 0.99 -8.34 -3.95
C GLY A 65 0.75 -9.50 -4.89
N TYR A 66 1.81 -10.26 -5.14
CA TYR A 66 1.75 -11.44 -5.96
C TYR A 66 1.83 -12.69 -5.11
N THR A 67 0.91 -13.63 -5.31
CA THR A 67 0.94 -14.95 -4.68
C THR A 67 0.91 -16.04 -5.73
N ARG A 68 1.36 -17.23 -5.38
CA ARG A 68 1.21 -18.39 -6.26
C ARG A 68 -0.19 -18.96 -6.10
N LEU A 69 -0.73 -19.48 -7.19
CA LEU A 69 -2.01 -20.18 -7.13
C LEU A 69 -1.97 -21.37 -6.16
N SER A 70 -0.80 -22.03 -6.01
CA SER A 70 -0.59 -23.10 -5.04
C SER A 70 -0.76 -22.66 -3.58
N ASP A 71 -0.37 -21.43 -3.27
CA ASP A 71 -0.44 -20.89 -1.89
C ASP A 71 -1.89 -20.61 -1.45
N GLU A 72 -2.78 -20.36 -2.42
CA GLU A 72 -4.19 -20.03 -2.20
C GLU A 72 -5.14 -21.17 -2.60
N LYS A 73 -4.61 -22.34 -2.95
CA LYS A 73 -5.36 -23.44 -3.53
C LYS A 73 -6.63 -23.78 -2.74
N GLU A 74 -6.51 -23.97 -1.43
CA GLU A 74 -7.66 -24.37 -0.58
C GLU A 74 -8.78 -23.32 -0.58
N GLN A 75 -8.43 -22.03 -0.65
CA GLN A 75 -9.41 -20.97 -0.65
C GLN A 75 -10.09 -20.81 -2.01
N ILE A 76 -9.32 -20.97 -3.08
CA ILE A 76 -9.83 -20.83 -4.45
C ILE A 76 -10.69 -22.05 -4.81
N GLU A 77 -10.30 -23.28 -4.40
CA GLU A 77 -11.08 -24.50 -4.64
C GLU A 77 -12.48 -24.43 -4.03
N ALA A 78 -12.69 -23.62 -3.00
CA ALA A 78 -14.02 -23.41 -2.43
C ALA A 78 -14.99 -22.67 -3.39
N HIS A 79 -14.46 -22.00 -4.41
CA HIS A 79 -15.21 -21.11 -5.32
C HIS A 79 -14.98 -21.39 -6.80
N ALA A 80 -13.89 -22.08 -7.15
CA ALA A 80 -13.51 -22.35 -8.53
C ALA A 80 -12.96 -23.78 -8.71
N ASP A 81 -13.18 -24.37 -9.88
CA ASP A 81 -12.61 -25.68 -10.24
C ASP A 81 -11.18 -25.49 -10.74
N LEU A 82 -10.23 -25.99 -9.95
CA LEU A 82 -8.80 -25.99 -10.29
C LEU A 82 -8.32 -27.29 -10.95
N SER A 83 -9.21 -28.27 -11.22
CA SER A 83 -8.83 -29.57 -11.77
C SER A 83 -8.15 -29.51 -13.15
N GLN A 84 -8.28 -28.38 -13.83
CA GLN A 84 -7.63 -28.11 -15.13
C GLN A 84 -6.14 -27.76 -15.02
N TYR A 85 -5.63 -27.47 -13.81
CA TYR A 85 -4.24 -27.10 -13.56
C TYR A 85 -3.50 -28.25 -12.90
N THR A 86 -2.27 -28.49 -13.33
CA THR A 86 -1.33 -29.38 -12.65
C THR A 86 -0.71 -28.66 -11.44
N GLU A 87 -0.10 -29.42 -10.52
CA GLU A 87 0.62 -28.82 -9.38
C GLU A 87 1.74 -27.89 -9.83
N GLU A 88 2.49 -28.28 -10.87
CA GLU A 88 3.56 -27.45 -11.45
C GLU A 88 3.02 -26.15 -12.06
N GLU A 89 1.88 -26.19 -12.72
CA GLU A 89 1.23 -24.98 -13.24
C GLU A 89 0.76 -24.07 -12.12
N MET A 90 0.18 -24.62 -11.06
CA MET A 90 -0.24 -23.83 -9.89
C MET A 90 0.93 -23.17 -9.14
N GLU A 91 2.09 -23.81 -9.08
CA GLU A 91 3.32 -23.22 -8.51
C GLU A 91 3.89 -22.08 -9.36
N ASN A 92 3.65 -22.09 -10.66
CA ASN A 92 4.17 -21.09 -11.60
C ASN A 92 3.19 -19.97 -11.94
N LEU A 93 1.89 -20.17 -11.67
CA LEU A 93 0.88 -19.14 -11.87
C LEU A 93 0.87 -18.13 -10.71
N LEU A 94 1.04 -16.87 -11.07
CA LEU A 94 0.95 -15.77 -10.12
C LEU A 94 -0.42 -15.10 -10.19
N ILE A 95 -1.00 -14.90 -9.02
CA ILE A 95 -2.21 -14.11 -8.82
C ILE A 95 -1.78 -12.73 -8.37
N ASN A 96 -2.29 -11.70 -9.03
CA ASN A 96 -2.06 -10.31 -8.65
C ASN A 96 -3.22 -9.82 -7.79
N HIS A 97 -2.97 -9.61 -6.51
CA HIS A 97 -3.93 -9.04 -5.57
C HIS A 97 -3.70 -7.55 -5.45
N THR A 98 -4.67 -6.76 -5.84
CA THR A 98 -4.60 -5.31 -5.75
C THR A 98 -5.66 -4.79 -4.78
N PHE A 99 -5.30 -3.82 -3.95
CA PHE A 99 -6.30 -3.09 -3.19
C PHE A 99 -7.01 -2.10 -4.10
N MET A 100 -8.28 -2.37 -4.43
CA MET A 100 -9.10 -1.52 -5.31
C MET A 100 -8.44 -1.21 -6.68
N GLY A 101 -7.67 -2.15 -7.24
CA GLY A 101 -6.97 -1.97 -8.51
C GLY A 101 -5.76 -1.02 -8.46
N ALA A 102 -5.34 -0.58 -7.29
CA ALA A 102 -4.19 0.30 -7.13
C ALA A 102 -2.89 -0.41 -7.54
N GLU A 103 -2.00 0.33 -8.19
CA GLU A 103 -0.68 -0.18 -8.54
C GLU A 103 0.18 -0.41 -7.28
N HIS A 104 0.97 -1.48 -7.31
CA HIS A 104 1.94 -1.78 -6.26
C HIS A 104 3.12 -0.81 -6.27
N SER A 105 3.82 -0.76 -5.14
CA SER A 105 5.13 -0.13 -5.03
C SER A 105 6.17 -0.83 -5.91
N ASN A 106 7.22 -0.10 -6.30
CA ASN A 106 8.34 -0.65 -7.05
C ASN A 106 9.66 -0.42 -6.30
N VAL A 107 10.61 -1.33 -6.49
CA VAL A 107 11.99 -1.13 -6.03
C VAL A 107 12.57 0.09 -6.75
N GLY A 108 13.15 1.01 -5.99
CA GLY A 108 13.68 2.28 -6.46
C GLY A 108 12.71 3.47 -6.32
N ASP A 109 11.46 3.23 -5.93
CA ASP A 109 10.53 4.32 -5.63
C ASP A 109 11.01 5.11 -4.42
N THR A 110 11.03 6.45 -4.55
CA THR A 110 11.14 7.36 -3.42
C THR A 110 9.73 7.67 -2.92
N VAL A 111 9.46 7.40 -1.65
CA VAL A 111 8.12 7.47 -1.09
C VAL A 111 8.06 8.34 0.17
N ILE A 112 6.88 8.91 0.42
CA ILE A 112 6.45 9.34 1.76
C ILE A 112 5.37 8.35 2.20
N LEU A 113 5.58 7.75 3.37
CA LEU A 113 4.70 6.75 3.95
C LEU A 113 4.13 7.24 5.27
N PHE A 114 2.82 7.16 5.38
CA PHE A 114 2.07 7.34 6.61
C PHE A 114 1.80 5.95 7.18
N LEU A 115 2.35 5.65 8.35
CA LEU A 115 2.47 4.30 8.86
C LEU A 115 1.76 4.11 10.20
N LYS A 116 1.27 2.89 10.41
CA LYS A 116 0.85 2.35 11.69
C LYS A 116 1.79 1.23 12.11
N THR A 117 2.07 1.13 13.40
CA THR A 117 2.82 0.00 13.96
C THR A 117 1.99 -1.28 13.91
N ASN A 118 2.66 -2.41 13.69
CA ASN A 118 2.08 -3.75 13.76
C ASN A 118 2.28 -4.42 15.12
N GLU A 119 2.61 -3.64 16.14
CA GLU A 119 2.88 -4.15 17.49
C GLU A 119 1.76 -5.06 17.98
N GLY A 120 2.14 -6.27 18.41
CA GLY A 120 1.18 -7.28 18.87
C GLY A 120 0.41 -8.01 17.77
N SER A 121 0.67 -7.75 16.50
CA SER A 121 0.11 -8.49 15.38
C SER A 121 1.00 -9.67 14.95
N ILE A 122 0.48 -10.52 14.07
CA ILE A 122 1.26 -11.61 13.44
C ILE A 122 2.39 -11.09 12.54
N LEU A 123 2.37 -9.81 12.17
CA LEU A 123 3.37 -9.17 11.32
C LEU A 123 4.60 -8.68 12.11
N GLY A 124 4.60 -8.83 13.45
CA GLY A 124 5.75 -8.55 14.31
C GLY A 124 6.15 -7.07 14.38
N ASP A 125 7.44 -6.85 14.65
CA ASP A 125 8.04 -5.51 14.76
C ASP A 125 8.21 -4.87 13.38
N SER A 126 7.12 -4.41 12.82
CA SER A 126 7.04 -3.83 11.48
C SER A 126 5.97 -2.76 11.42
N TYR A 127 5.79 -2.18 10.25
CA TYR A 127 4.79 -1.17 9.99
C TYR A 127 3.83 -1.64 8.90
N ARG A 128 2.66 -1.03 8.83
CA ARG A 128 1.74 -1.12 7.70
C ARG A 128 1.39 0.26 7.21
N ILE A 129 1.09 0.39 5.93
CA ILE A 129 0.63 1.64 5.36
C ILE A 129 -0.73 1.98 5.96
N ASN A 130 -0.85 3.18 6.51
CA ASN A 130 -2.10 3.64 7.11
C ASN A 130 -3.19 3.77 6.04
N CYS A 131 -4.36 3.23 6.33
CA CYS A 131 -5.48 3.19 5.37
C CYS A 131 -5.11 2.51 4.04
N SER A 132 -4.33 1.44 4.09
CA SER A 132 -3.89 0.71 2.91
C SER A 132 -3.10 1.61 1.94
N VAL A 133 -3.36 1.56 0.64
CA VAL A 133 -2.64 2.33 -0.40
C VAL A 133 -2.76 3.85 -0.25
N PHE A 134 -3.72 4.35 0.53
CA PHE A 134 -3.95 5.80 0.67
C PHE A 134 -2.87 6.54 1.43
N GLY A 135 -2.16 5.86 2.32
CA GLY A 135 -1.05 6.42 3.09
C GLY A 135 0.29 6.39 2.36
N ARG A 136 0.32 6.07 1.06
CA ARG A 136 1.52 6.06 0.23
C ARG A 136 1.50 7.19 -0.79
N TYR A 137 2.58 7.95 -0.84
CA TYR A 137 2.85 8.97 -1.84
C TYR A 137 4.19 8.67 -2.51
N THR A 138 4.18 8.41 -3.81
CA THR A 138 5.38 8.11 -4.59
C THR A 138 5.85 9.37 -5.32
N LEU A 139 7.14 9.67 -5.24
CA LEU A 139 7.73 10.82 -5.92
C LEU A 139 7.78 10.58 -7.42
N ASN A 140 7.16 11.49 -8.17
CA ASN A 140 7.24 11.55 -9.62
C ASN A 140 7.67 12.96 -10.01
N LYS A 141 8.92 13.13 -10.44
CA LYS A 141 9.55 14.44 -10.75
C LYS A 141 9.46 15.39 -9.54
N ASP A 142 8.64 16.41 -9.64
CA ASP A 142 8.46 17.47 -8.64
C ASP A 142 7.17 17.35 -7.83
N SER A 143 6.51 16.21 -7.90
CA SER A 143 5.25 15.93 -7.19
C SER A 143 5.25 14.56 -6.55
N TYR A 144 4.60 14.45 -5.41
CA TYR A 144 4.22 13.19 -4.81
C TYR A 144 2.83 12.80 -5.30
N ILE A 145 2.69 11.55 -5.73
CA ILE A 145 1.47 11.03 -6.33
C ILE A 145 0.98 9.83 -5.51
N ARG A 146 -0.29 9.80 -5.19
CA ARG A 146 -0.98 8.62 -4.66
C ARG A 146 -1.29 7.63 -5.79
N PRO A 147 -1.34 6.32 -5.52
CA PRO A 147 -1.82 5.36 -6.49
C PRO A 147 -3.29 5.65 -6.85
N GLU A 148 -3.60 5.54 -8.12
CA GLU A 148 -4.98 5.55 -8.58
C GLU A 148 -5.67 4.26 -8.14
N PHE A 149 -6.96 4.32 -7.86
CA PHE A 149 -7.76 3.16 -7.48
C PHE A 149 -9.12 3.16 -8.17
N ILE A 150 -9.70 1.98 -8.26
CA ILE A 150 -10.97 1.75 -8.95
C ILE A 150 -12.04 1.49 -7.90
N VAL A 151 -13.17 2.18 -8.03
CA VAL A 151 -14.38 1.82 -7.27
C VAL A 151 -15.39 1.23 -8.24
N GLU A 152 -15.76 0.00 -7.98
CA GLU A 152 -16.88 -0.63 -8.64
C GLU A 152 -18.17 0.05 -8.15
N ASN A 153 -18.89 0.66 -9.07
CA ASN A 153 -20.27 1.08 -8.81
C ASN A 153 -21.19 -0.14 -8.94
N ASP A 154 -22.34 -0.12 -8.27
CA ASP A 154 -23.41 -1.12 -8.42
C ASP A 154 -23.91 -1.27 -9.88
N ASN A 155 -23.43 -0.44 -10.78
CA ASN A 155 -23.63 -0.55 -12.22
C ASN A 155 -22.30 -0.99 -12.87
N PRO A 156 -22.18 -2.26 -13.34
CA PRO A 156 -20.98 -2.80 -13.96
C PRO A 156 -20.56 -2.09 -15.27
N GLU A 157 -21.44 -1.25 -15.83
CA GLU A 157 -21.13 -0.42 -17.00
C GLU A 157 -20.42 0.91 -16.63
N LYS A 158 -20.30 1.23 -15.34
CA LYS A 158 -19.65 2.45 -14.84
C LYS A 158 -18.53 2.11 -13.87
N ILE A 159 -17.38 1.82 -14.40
CA ILE A 159 -16.13 1.86 -13.63
C ILE A 159 -15.81 3.35 -13.42
N THR A 160 -15.85 3.80 -12.19
CA THR A 160 -15.42 5.16 -11.85
C THR A 160 -14.02 5.07 -11.25
N THR A 161 -13.02 5.56 -11.97
CA THR A 161 -11.70 5.81 -11.39
C THR A 161 -11.80 7.04 -10.50
N TYR A 162 -11.35 6.95 -9.26
CA TYR A 162 -11.38 8.10 -8.33
C TYR A 162 -10.43 9.23 -8.71
N SER A 163 -9.62 9.08 -9.79
CA SER A 163 -8.84 10.16 -10.38
C SER A 163 -9.66 11.41 -10.77
N ASN A 164 -10.98 11.29 -10.80
CA ASN A 164 -11.90 12.36 -11.18
C ASN A 164 -12.78 12.89 -10.04
N MET A 165 -12.48 12.56 -8.77
CA MET A 165 -13.19 13.16 -7.65
C MET A 165 -12.57 14.50 -7.28
N ASP A 166 -13.28 15.58 -7.44
CA ASP A 166 -12.86 16.97 -7.14
C ASP A 166 -12.37 17.18 -5.67
N THR A 167 -12.58 16.18 -4.82
CA THR A 167 -12.23 16.22 -3.39
C THR A 167 -11.04 15.36 -3.01
N PHE A 168 -10.45 14.58 -3.96
CA PHE A 168 -9.35 13.67 -3.67
C PHE A 168 -8.03 14.23 -4.19
N GLU A 169 -7.09 14.50 -3.28
CA GLU A 169 -5.79 15.04 -3.62
C GLU A 169 -4.83 13.92 -4.02
N PHE A 170 -4.81 13.57 -5.32
CA PHE A 170 -3.93 12.54 -5.87
C PHE A 170 -2.49 12.98 -6.03
N SER A 171 -2.26 14.28 -6.18
CA SER A 171 -0.92 14.83 -6.43
C SER A 171 -0.69 16.08 -5.59
N VAL A 172 0.46 16.14 -4.96
CA VAL A 172 0.91 17.29 -4.17
C VAL A 172 2.33 17.67 -4.57
N SER A 173 2.64 18.97 -4.67
CA SER A 173 4.01 19.37 -4.99
C SER A 173 4.98 18.92 -3.90
N LYS A 174 6.18 18.48 -4.30
CA LYS A 174 7.22 17.98 -3.40
C LYS A 174 7.54 18.98 -2.30
N SER A 175 7.78 20.26 -2.69
CA SER A 175 8.12 21.30 -1.71
C SER A 175 6.98 21.53 -0.70
N MET A 176 5.75 21.60 -1.17
CA MET A 176 4.60 21.83 -0.29
C MET A 176 4.43 20.71 0.74
N LEU A 177 4.56 19.45 0.32
CA LEU A 177 4.41 18.32 1.22
C LEU A 177 5.56 18.25 2.23
N GLU A 178 6.81 18.34 1.76
CA GLU A 178 7.98 18.26 2.64
C GLU A 178 8.05 19.46 3.60
N ASP A 179 7.67 20.66 3.18
CA ASP A 179 7.59 21.84 4.05
C ASP A 179 6.53 21.66 5.13
N LYS A 180 5.35 21.15 4.76
CA LYS A 180 4.25 20.90 5.69
C LYS A 180 4.61 19.84 6.73
N LEU A 181 5.24 18.75 6.33
CA LEU A 181 5.71 17.70 7.23
C LEU A 181 6.84 18.18 8.14
N SER A 182 7.66 19.13 7.70
CA SER A 182 8.79 19.66 8.48
C SER A 182 8.38 20.62 9.60
N GLN A 183 7.12 21.02 9.65
CA GLN A 183 6.56 21.92 10.65
C GLN A 183 5.93 21.17 11.84
N GLN A 184 5.94 19.85 11.81
CA GLN A 184 5.50 18.99 12.90
C GLN A 184 6.66 18.76 13.89
#